data_070ba5e0a4e73b083bcb39c1f68049d8
#
_entry.id   070ba5e0a4e73b083bcb39c1f68049d8
#
_cell.length_a   1.000
_cell.length_b   1.000
_cell.length_c   1.000
_cell.angle_alpha   90.00
_cell.angle_beta   90.00
_cell.angle_gamma   90.00
#
_symmetry.space_group_name_H-M   'P 1'
#
loop_
_entity.id
_entity.type
_entity.pdbx_description
1 polymer ?
#
loop_
_entity_poly.entity_id
_entity_poly.type
_entity_poly.pdbx_seq_one_letter_code
_entity_poly.pdbx_strand_id
1 'polypeptide(L)'
;YLWTRRAFGRPAAAVTSIFTWITQPVWVGGSMAFLNAEAAHNHLVHFSAGSAGDYLFKLAFIWLTVFAAILSLAKAKWIPTAGAFFKISFLCLFLVTAAVYAAQHGVQPLGLGNFSPTLRGFITLTPLLLFAFLGFEGGSSASGEMRNAQHDISVSVLRSATMAGIFYLLPVATILLVLPPSDIDGVSGLL
;
A
#
# COMPACT_ATOMS: atom_id res chain seq x y z
N TYR A 1 -19.01 -6.09 9.62
CA TYR A 1 -20.46 -6.35 9.76
C TYR A 1 -20.99 -6.10 11.17
N LEU A 2 -20.43 -6.76 12.20
CA LEU A 2 -20.98 -6.66 13.58
C LEU A 2 -20.94 -5.25 14.14
N TRP A 3 -19.89 -4.50 13.95
CA TRP A 3 -19.75 -3.13 14.44
C TRP A 3 -20.74 -2.19 13.75
N THR A 4 -20.80 -2.26 12.43
CA THR A 4 -21.74 -1.45 11.64
C THR A 4 -23.19 -1.80 11.99
N ARG A 5 -23.47 -3.09 12.20
CA ARG A 5 -24.78 -3.55 12.63
C ARG A 5 -25.19 -3.01 14.00
N ARG A 6 -24.25 -2.95 14.95
CA ARG A 6 -24.51 -2.41 16.29
C ARG A 6 -24.71 -0.91 16.27
N ALA A 7 -23.95 -0.18 15.42
CA ALA A 7 -24.02 1.26 15.33
C ALA A 7 -25.21 1.77 14.48
N PHE A 8 -25.47 1.12 13.32
CA PHE A 8 -26.37 1.64 12.29
C PHE A 8 -27.47 0.65 11.86
N GLY A 9 -27.55 -0.51 12.50
CA GLY A 9 -28.57 -1.53 12.21
C GLY A 9 -28.24 -2.48 11.06
N ARG A 10 -29.14 -3.45 10.81
CA ARG A 10 -28.95 -4.51 9.82
C ARG A 10 -28.79 -4.03 8.37
N PRO A 11 -29.63 -3.10 7.86
CA PRO A 11 -29.53 -2.67 6.48
C PRO A 11 -28.18 -2.02 6.15
N ALA A 12 -27.73 -1.08 7.00
CA ALA A 12 -26.43 -0.42 6.85
C ALA A 12 -25.27 -1.41 6.88
N ALA A 13 -25.31 -2.38 7.79
CA ALA A 13 -24.30 -3.42 7.88
C ALA A 13 -24.25 -4.32 6.63
N ALA A 14 -25.41 -4.67 6.06
CA ALA A 14 -25.48 -5.46 4.84
C ALA A 14 -24.87 -4.71 3.65
N VAL A 15 -25.28 -3.45 3.47
CA VAL A 15 -24.73 -2.58 2.40
C VAL A 15 -23.22 -2.42 2.53
N THR A 16 -22.73 -2.08 3.71
CA THR A 16 -21.28 -1.93 3.97
C THR A 16 -20.52 -3.23 3.67
N SER A 17 -21.07 -4.39 4.07
CA SER A 17 -20.42 -5.67 3.82
C SER A 17 -20.35 -6.00 2.33
N ILE A 18 -21.41 -5.70 1.55
CA ILE A 18 -21.43 -5.89 0.11
C ILE A 18 -20.38 -4.99 -0.55
N PHE A 19 -20.34 -3.70 -0.20
CA PHE A 19 -19.33 -2.78 -0.74
C PHE A 19 -17.91 -3.23 -0.39
N THR A 20 -17.65 -3.62 0.84
CA THR A 20 -16.33 -4.13 1.24
C THR A 20 -15.97 -5.38 0.44
N TRP A 21 -16.92 -6.30 0.26
CA TRP A 21 -16.68 -7.53 -0.50
C TRP A 21 -16.41 -7.26 -1.98
N ILE A 22 -17.08 -6.30 -2.60
CA ILE A 22 -16.84 -5.93 -4.00
C ILE A 22 -15.53 -5.16 -4.15
N THR A 23 -15.24 -4.24 -3.24
CA THR A 23 -14.06 -3.36 -3.32
C THR A 23 -12.76 -4.13 -3.19
N GLN A 24 -12.68 -5.13 -2.31
CA GLN A 24 -11.44 -5.87 -2.08
C GLN A 24 -10.93 -6.62 -3.32
N PRO A 25 -11.72 -7.45 -4.02
CA PRO A 25 -11.27 -8.09 -5.26
C PRO A 25 -10.90 -7.11 -6.38
N VAL A 26 -11.69 -6.05 -6.55
CA VAL A 26 -11.41 -5.03 -7.57
C VAL A 26 -10.10 -4.31 -7.27
N TRP A 27 -9.87 -3.96 -6.01
CA TRP A 27 -8.66 -3.28 -5.59
C TRP A 27 -7.41 -4.18 -5.65
N VAL A 28 -7.45 -5.33 -5.00
CA VAL A 28 -6.28 -6.22 -4.92
C VAL A 28 -6.00 -6.88 -6.27
N GLY A 29 -7.03 -7.41 -6.92
CA GLY A 29 -6.88 -8.11 -8.19
C GLY A 29 -6.79 -7.17 -9.40
N GLY A 30 -7.67 -6.19 -9.48
CA GLY A 30 -7.77 -5.31 -10.63
C GLY A 30 -6.72 -4.19 -10.66
N SER A 31 -6.30 -3.69 -9.50
CA SER A 31 -5.34 -2.58 -9.45
C SER A 31 -3.96 -3.06 -9.01
N MET A 32 -3.81 -3.57 -7.80
CA MET A 32 -2.49 -3.91 -7.26
C MET A 32 -1.80 -5.03 -8.03
N ALA A 33 -2.49 -6.14 -8.31
CA ALA A 33 -1.90 -7.25 -9.04
C ALA A 33 -1.59 -6.87 -10.48
N PHE A 34 -2.48 -6.11 -11.13
CA PHE A 34 -2.29 -5.64 -12.49
C PHE A 34 -1.12 -4.66 -12.59
N LEU A 35 -1.02 -3.66 -11.72
CA LEU A 35 0.10 -2.70 -11.71
C LEU A 35 1.45 -3.39 -11.45
N ASN A 36 1.49 -4.34 -10.52
CA ASN A 36 2.72 -5.10 -10.29
C ASN A 36 3.08 -5.99 -11.48
N ALA A 37 2.09 -6.58 -12.15
CA ALA A 37 2.32 -7.35 -13.37
C ALA A 37 2.83 -6.47 -14.51
N GLU A 38 2.28 -5.26 -14.66
CA GLU A 38 2.71 -4.27 -15.65
C GLU A 38 4.16 -3.83 -15.37
N ALA A 39 4.49 -3.50 -14.13
CA ALA A 39 5.85 -3.13 -13.73
C ALA A 39 6.85 -4.28 -14.00
N ALA A 40 6.49 -5.51 -13.66
CA ALA A 40 7.32 -6.68 -13.93
C ALA A 40 7.49 -6.93 -15.43
N HIS A 41 6.43 -6.75 -16.21
CA HIS A 41 6.46 -6.87 -17.66
C HIS A 41 7.41 -5.84 -18.29
N ASN A 42 7.33 -4.58 -17.88
CA ASN A 42 8.14 -3.50 -18.44
C ASN A 42 9.64 -3.62 -18.10
N HIS A 43 9.97 -4.23 -16.96
CA HIS A 43 11.35 -4.30 -16.49
C HIS A 43 12.02 -5.68 -16.67
N LEU A 44 11.25 -6.76 -16.68
CA LEU A 44 11.80 -8.12 -16.72
C LEU A 44 11.55 -8.85 -18.03
N VAL A 45 10.38 -8.67 -18.65
CA VAL A 45 9.97 -9.45 -19.82
C VAL A 45 9.26 -8.53 -20.82
N HIS A 46 9.91 -8.25 -21.93
CA HIS A 46 9.40 -7.34 -22.93
C HIS A 46 8.48 -8.06 -23.94
N PHE A 47 7.18 -7.99 -23.71
CA PHE A 47 6.17 -8.33 -24.71
C PHE A 47 5.60 -7.04 -25.34
N SER A 48 5.14 -7.10 -26.58
CA SER A 48 4.41 -5.98 -27.15
C SER A 48 3.10 -5.77 -26.38
N ALA A 49 2.82 -4.53 -25.96
CA ALA A 49 1.62 -4.18 -25.20
C ALA A 49 0.34 -4.65 -25.95
N GLY A 50 -0.57 -5.30 -25.23
CA GLY A 50 -1.81 -5.86 -25.80
C GLY A 50 -1.64 -7.15 -26.60
N SER A 51 -0.44 -7.74 -26.62
CA SER A 51 -0.24 -9.06 -27.23
C SER A 51 -0.81 -10.19 -26.39
N ALA A 52 -1.04 -11.35 -26.99
CA ALA A 52 -1.46 -12.54 -26.23
C ALA A 52 -0.43 -12.92 -25.13
N GLY A 53 0.86 -12.71 -25.38
CA GLY A 53 1.94 -12.95 -24.41
C GLY A 53 1.84 -12.00 -23.20
N ASP A 54 1.55 -10.73 -23.42
CA ASP A 54 1.34 -9.73 -22.37
C ASP A 54 0.16 -10.11 -21.45
N TYR A 55 -1.00 -10.42 -22.04
CA TYR A 55 -2.17 -10.86 -21.27
C TYR A 55 -1.92 -12.16 -20.52
N LEU A 56 -1.24 -13.12 -21.15
CA LEU A 56 -0.92 -14.40 -20.51
C LEU A 56 0.03 -14.22 -19.33
N PHE A 57 1.04 -13.35 -19.48
CA PHE A 57 1.96 -13.01 -18.40
C PHE A 57 1.24 -12.37 -17.21
N LYS A 58 0.40 -11.36 -17.46
CA LYS A 58 -0.38 -10.67 -16.42
C LYS A 58 -1.32 -11.64 -15.70
N LEU A 59 -2.01 -12.48 -16.48
CA LEU A 59 -2.90 -13.51 -15.92
C LEU A 59 -2.14 -14.52 -15.06
N ALA A 60 -1.00 -15.02 -15.54
CA ALA A 60 -0.16 -15.94 -14.81
C ALA A 60 0.36 -15.32 -13.51
N PHE A 61 0.77 -14.06 -13.54
CA PHE A 61 1.23 -13.32 -12.37
C PHE A 61 0.13 -13.17 -11.32
N ILE A 62 -1.10 -12.82 -11.75
CA ILE A 62 -2.27 -12.72 -10.86
C ILE A 62 -2.57 -14.08 -10.23
N TRP A 63 -2.63 -15.15 -11.00
CA TRP A 63 -2.89 -16.48 -10.47
C TRP A 63 -1.79 -16.98 -9.54
N LEU A 64 -0.53 -16.66 -9.82
CA LEU A 64 0.59 -16.96 -8.92
C LEU A 64 0.39 -16.30 -7.55
N THR A 65 -0.01 -15.02 -7.54
CA THR A 65 -0.28 -14.30 -6.27
C THR A 65 -1.49 -14.88 -5.54
N VAL A 66 -2.54 -15.30 -6.25
CA VAL A 66 -3.71 -15.97 -5.65
C VAL A 66 -3.31 -17.30 -5.02
N PHE A 67 -2.54 -18.14 -5.72
CA PHE A 67 -2.04 -19.40 -5.18
C PHE A 67 -1.14 -19.18 -3.97
N ALA A 68 -0.24 -18.19 -4.02
CA ALA A 68 0.60 -17.84 -2.89
C ALA A 68 -0.23 -17.40 -1.67
N ALA A 69 -1.30 -16.63 -1.89
CA ALA A 69 -2.23 -16.23 -0.82
C ALA A 69 -2.96 -17.43 -0.21
N ILE A 70 -3.46 -18.35 -1.02
CA ILE A 70 -4.13 -19.58 -0.55
C ILE A 70 -3.17 -20.44 0.27
N LEU A 71 -1.94 -20.65 -0.22
CA LEU A 71 -0.91 -21.40 0.50
C LEU A 71 -0.53 -20.73 1.82
N SER A 72 -0.44 -19.40 1.83
CA SER A 72 -0.15 -18.60 3.02
C SER A 72 -1.19 -18.83 4.12
N LEU A 73 -2.47 -18.82 3.77
CA LEU A 73 -3.56 -19.08 4.72
C LEU A 73 -3.52 -20.52 5.26
N ALA A 74 -3.23 -21.49 4.39
CA ALA A 74 -3.31 -22.89 4.75
C ALA A 74 -2.11 -23.40 5.56
N LYS A 75 -0.87 -23.06 5.18
CA LYS A 75 0.35 -23.69 5.75
C LYS A 75 1.59 -22.79 5.77
N ALA A 76 1.61 -21.69 5.06
CA ALA A 76 2.84 -20.94 4.79
C ALA A 76 2.81 -19.53 5.41
N LYS A 77 2.67 -19.43 6.72
CA LYS A 77 2.73 -18.16 7.49
C LYS A 77 4.01 -17.37 7.26
N TRP A 78 5.06 -18.01 6.73
CA TRP A 78 6.31 -17.36 6.39
C TRP A 78 6.19 -16.42 5.17
N ILE A 79 5.24 -16.62 4.26
CA ILE A 79 5.06 -15.79 3.05
C ILE A 79 4.78 -14.33 3.41
N PRO A 80 3.78 -13.99 4.26
CA PRO A 80 3.57 -12.61 4.71
C PRO A 80 4.77 -12.05 5.47
N THR A 81 5.46 -12.89 6.27
CA THR A 81 6.67 -12.48 7.00
C THR A 81 7.81 -12.14 6.05
N ALA A 82 8.03 -12.96 5.03
CA ALA A 82 9.02 -12.69 3.99
C ALA A 82 8.66 -11.41 3.22
N GLY A 83 7.40 -11.22 2.85
CA GLY A 83 6.93 -9.99 2.20
C GLY A 83 7.17 -8.74 3.06
N ALA A 84 6.93 -8.81 4.36
CA ALA A 84 7.23 -7.72 5.29
C ALA A 84 8.73 -7.44 5.37
N PHE A 85 9.56 -8.49 5.42
CA PHE A 85 11.02 -8.36 5.43
C PHE A 85 11.53 -7.68 4.14
N PHE A 86 11.06 -8.11 2.97
CA PHE A 86 11.44 -7.49 1.69
C PHE A 86 11.00 -6.04 1.62
N LYS A 87 9.79 -5.72 2.08
CA LYS A 87 9.29 -4.34 2.13
C LYS A 87 10.18 -3.44 2.99
N ILE A 88 10.58 -3.91 4.17
CA ILE A 88 11.49 -3.17 5.08
C ILE A 88 12.86 -3.01 4.44
N SER A 89 13.42 -4.09 3.88
CA SER A 89 14.73 -4.07 3.20
C SER A 89 14.75 -3.09 2.03
N PHE A 90 13.68 -3.07 1.23
CA PHE A 90 13.55 -2.15 0.11
C PHE A 90 13.49 -0.69 0.58
N LEU A 91 12.74 -0.41 1.65
CA LEU A 91 12.70 0.93 2.25
C LEU A 91 14.09 1.34 2.77
N CYS A 92 14.81 0.44 3.47
CA CYS A 92 16.15 0.72 3.94
C CYS A 92 17.11 1.01 2.77
N LEU A 93 17.03 0.21 1.71
CA LEU A 93 17.82 0.43 0.49
C LEU A 93 17.52 1.80 -0.12
N PHE A 94 16.23 2.15 -0.25
CA PHE A 94 15.81 3.45 -0.74
C PHE A 94 16.39 4.60 0.10
N LEU A 95 16.29 4.52 1.43
CA LEU A 95 16.83 5.54 2.33
C LEU A 95 18.36 5.67 2.24
N VAL A 96 19.07 4.56 2.13
CA VAL A 96 20.53 4.55 1.95
C VAL A 96 20.89 5.21 0.61
N THR A 97 20.20 4.84 -0.47
CA THR A 97 20.44 5.43 -1.80
C THR A 97 20.18 6.94 -1.80
N ALA A 98 19.08 7.36 -1.18
CA ALA A 98 18.75 8.77 -1.05
C ALA A 98 19.76 9.52 -0.17
N ALA A 99 20.27 8.93 0.90
CA ALA A 99 21.30 9.51 1.74
C ALA A 99 22.63 9.67 0.98
N VAL A 100 23.02 8.68 0.19
CA VAL A 100 24.21 8.75 -0.67
C VAL A 100 24.03 9.86 -1.73
N TYR A 101 22.87 9.93 -2.35
CA TYR A 101 22.56 10.98 -3.32
C TYR A 101 22.61 12.39 -2.68
N ALA A 102 22.01 12.55 -1.50
CA ALA A 102 22.06 13.80 -0.74
C ALA A 102 23.49 14.23 -0.37
N ALA A 103 24.34 13.28 -0.03
CA ALA A 103 25.75 13.53 0.28
C ALA A 103 26.55 13.99 -0.94
N GLN A 104 26.17 13.56 -2.14
CA GLN A 104 26.85 13.91 -3.40
C GLN A 104 26.33 15.21 -4.03
N HIS A 105 25.02 15.45 -3.95
CA HIS A 105 24.35 16.55 -4.65
C HIS A 105 23.81 17.65 -3.71
N GLY A 106 23.93 17.44 -2.38
CA GLY A 106 23.36 18.33 -1.38
C GLY A 106 21.88 18.05 -1.12
N VAL A 107 21.31 18.78 -0.17
CA VAL A 107 19.89 18.71 0.18
C VAL A 107 19.19 20.00 -0.24
N GLN A 108 17.93 19.87 -0.63
CA GLN A 108 17.10 21.03 -0.94
C GLN A 108 16.85 21.87 0.32
N PRO A 109 16.93 23.20 0.23
CA PRO A 109 16.63 24.06 1.36
C PRO A 109 15.14 23.93 1.71
N LEU A 110 14.87 23.35 2.87
CA LEU A 110 13.53 23.31 3.44
C LEU A 110 13.13 24.71 3.93
N GLY A 111 12.66 25.53 3.02
CA GLY A 111 12.05 26.80 3.37
C GLY A 111 10.67 26.57 3.98
N LEU A 112 10.37 27.20 5.13
CA LEU A 112 9.03 27.15 5.73
C LEU A 112 7.92 27.62 4.76
N GLY A 113 8.28 28.44 3.74
CA GLY A 113 7.38 28.84 2.67
C GLY A 113 6.89 27.70 1.77
N ASN A 114 7.64 26.60 1.71
CA ASN A 114 7.23 25.41 0.95
C ASN A 114 6.15 24.60 1.68
N PHE A 115 5.96 24.86 2.97
CA PHE A 115 4.90 24.24 3.79
C PHE A 115 3.70 25.19 3.93
N SER A 116 3.12 25.61 2.83
CA SER A 116 1.88 26.39 2.83
C SER A 116 0.69 25.53 2.43
N PRO A 117 0.09 24.76 3.37
CA PRO A 117 -1.04 23.91 3.06
C PRO A 117 -2.24 24.77 2.67
N THR A 118 -2.79 24.54 1.50
CA THR A 118 -4.03 25.17 1.07
C THR A 118 -5.21 24.25 1.36
N LEU A 119 -6.34 24.81 1.78
CA LEU A 119 -7.56 24.03 2.02
C LEU A 119 -7.96 23.24 0.76
N ARG A 120 -7.83 23.84 -0.40
CA ARG A 120 -8.11 23.19 -1.68
C ARG A 120 -7.20 21.97 -1.91
N GLY A 121 -5.89 22.12 -1.69
CA GLY A 121 -4.92 21.03 -1.79
C GLY A 121 -5.24 19.89 -0.82
N PHE A 122 -5.57 20.24 0.42
CA PHE A 122 -5.97 19.26 1.42
C PHE A 122 -7.21 18.46 0.99
N ILE A 123 -8.28 19.13 0.53
CA ILE A 123 -9.50 18.45 0.06
C ILE A 123 -9.20 17.56 -1.15
N THR A 124 -8.38 18.02 -2.10
CA THR A 124 -8.02 17.25 -3.28
C THR A 124 -7.22 15.99 -2.94
N LEU A 125 -6.31 16.07 -1.95
CA LEU A 125 -5.48 14.96 -1.52
C LEU A 125 -6.15 14.04 -0.49
N THR A 126 -7.23 14.48 0.15
CA THR A 126 -7.94 13.70 1.18
C THR A 126 -8.35 12.29 0.72
N PRO A 127 -8.92 12.08 -0.48
CA PRO A 127 -9.26 10.73 -0.94
C PRO A 127 -8.03 9.83 -1.06
N LEU A 128 -6.91 10.36 -1.56
CA LEU A 128 -5.64 9.63 -1.69
C LEU A 128 -5.08 9.26 -0.31
N LEU A 129 -5.10 10.20 0.63
CA LEU A 129 -4.64 9.94 2.00
C LEU A 129 -5.51 8.91 2.71
N LEU A 130 -6.83 9.02 2.62
CA LEU A 130 -7.75 8.03 3.19
C LEU A 130 -7.49 6.65 2.60
N PHE A 131 -7.24 6.58 1.30
CA PHE A 131 -6.93 5.36 0.60
C PHE A 131 -5.58 4.76 1.04
N ALA A 132 -4.54 5.58 1.23
CA ALA A 132 -3.23 5.14 1.69
C ALA A 132 -3.28 4.54 3.12
N PHE A 133 -4.24 4.97 3.94
CA PHE A 133 -4.44 4.45 5.29
C PHE A 133 -5.43 3.28 5.38
N LEU A 134 -5.93 2.74 4.27
CA LEU A 134 -6.72 1.51 4.28
C LEU A 134 -5.83 0.29 4.51
N GLY A 135 -6.35 -0.70 5.24
CA GLY A 135 -5.73 -2.02 5.38
C GLY A 135 -5.10 -2.30 6.74
N PHE A 136 -4.76 -1.30 7.56
CA PHE A 136 -4.22 -1.57 8.91
C PHE A 136 -5.27 -2.18 9.85
N GLU A 137 -6.55 -2.02 9.55
CA GLU A 137 -7.67 -2.70 10.23
C GLU A 137 -7.74 -4.20 9.93
N GLY A 138 -6.98 -4.69 8.95
CA GLY A 138 -6.94 -6.11 8.57
C GLY A 138 -6.61 -7.05 9.73
N GLY A 139 -5.89 -6.58 10.74
CA GLY A 139 -5.67 -7.32 11.99
C GLY A 139 -6.97 -7.71 12.70
N SER A 140 -8.04 -6.92 12.55
CA SER A 140 -9.34 -7.21 13.15
C SER A 140 -10.06 -8.41 12.51
N SER A 141 -9.78 -8.70 11.25
CA SER A 141 -10.37 -9.84 10.54
C SER A 141 -9.84 -11.20 11.04
N ALA A 142 -8.63 -11.21 11.60
CA ALA A 142 -8.01 -12.38 12.22
C ALA A 142 -8.35 -12.54 13.72
N SER A 143 -9.31 -11.77 14.22
CA SER A 143 -9.66 -11.76 15.66
C SER A 143 -10.07 -13.12 16.22
N GLY A 144 -10.65 -13.99 15.39
CA GLY A 144 -11.03 -15.36 15.77
C GLY A 144 -9.85 -16.28 16.07
N GLU A 145 -8.63 -15.94 15.63
CA GLU A 145 -7.41 -16.72 15.86
C GLU A 145 -6.58 -16.17 17.05
N MET A 146 -7.00 -15.06 17.65
CA MET A 146 -6.29 -14.39 18.74
C MET A 146 -6.70 -14.95 20.11
N ARG A 147 -5.74 -15.09 21.02
CA ARG A 147 -6.00 -15.55 22.40
C ARG A 147 -6.79 -14.52 23.20
N ASN A 148 -6.45 -13.24 23.07
CA ASN A 148 -7.14 -12.13 23.71
C ASN A 148 -7.46 -11.06 22.67
N ALA A 149 -8.49 -11.32 21.86
CA ALA A 149 -8.87 -10.49 20.72
C ALA A 149 -9.06 -9.01 21.08
N GLN A 150 -9.61 -8.71 22.27
CA GLN A 150 -9.90 -7.35 22.68
C GLN A 150 -8.64 -6.51 22.93
N HIS A 151 -7.62 -7.11 23.52
CA HIS A 151 -6.32 -6.48 23.74
C HIS A 151 -5.45 -6.54 22.48
N ASP A 152 -5.38 -7.70 21.85
CA ASP A 152 -4.46 -7.96 20.73
C ASP A 152 -4.82 -7.16 19.49
N ILE A 153 -6.13 -6.94 19.20
CA ILE A 153 -6.59 -6.09 18.11
C ILE A 153 -6.13 -4.64 18.34
N SER A 154 -6.37 -4.10 19.53
CA SER A 154 -6.01 -2.70 19.84
C SER A 154 -4.52 -2.45 19.68
N VAL A 155 -3.69 -3.36 20.20
CA VAL A 155 -2.24 -3.29 20.07
C VAL A 155 -1.79 -3.47 18.62
N SER A 156 -2.39 -4.41 17.90
CA SER A 156 -2.09 -4.66 16.48
C SER A 156 -2.42 -3.45 15.62
N VAL A 157 -3.61 -2.88 15.77
CA VAL A 157 -4.04 -1.69 15.02
C VAL A 157 -3.13 -0.50 15.29
N LEU A 158 -2.81 -0.23 16.58
CA LEU A 158 -1.93 0.88 16.94
C LEU A 158 -0.52 0.70 16.35
N ARG A 159 0.06 -0.49 16.46
CA ARG A 159 1.38 -0.79 15.89
C ARG A 159 1.37 -0.68 14.36
N SER A 160 0.35 -1.22 13.72
CA SER A 160 0.21 -1.15 12.25
C SER A 160 0.03 0.28 11.77
N ALA A 161 -0.79 1.09 12.44
CA ALA A 161 -0.99 2.49 12.11
C ALA A 161 0.30 3.31 12.29
N THR A 162 1.04 3.09 13.38
CA THR A 162 2.33 3.75 13.63
C THR A 162 3.36 3.37 12.57
N MET A 163 3.47 2.08 12.25
CA MET A 163 4.37 1.60 11.19
C MET A 163 3.97 2.17 9.83
N ALA A 164 2.68 2.17 9.49
CA ALA A 164 2.19 2.76 8.26
C ALA A 164 2.55 4.25 8.18
N GLY A 165 2.37 5.01 9.25
CA GLY A 165 2.78 6.41 9.32
C GLY A 165 4.27 6.59 9.01
N ILE A 166 5.14 5.80 9.64
CA ILE A 166 6.59 5.84 9.38
C ILE A 166 6.89 5.48 7.92
N PHE A 167 6.30 4.40 7.40
CA PHE A 167 6.53 3.94 6.02
C PHE A 167 6.03 4.92 4.95
N TYR A 168 5.06 5.76 5.25
CA TYR A 168 4.61 6.80 4.33
C TYR A 168 5.36 8.13 4.51
N LEU A 169 5.54 8.58 5.74
CA LEU A 169 6.19 9.87 6.00
C LEU A 169 7.68 9.87 5.63
N LEU A 170 8.38 8.79 5.94
CA LEU A 170 9.82 8.74 5.77
C LEU A 170 10.25 8.83 4.28
N PRO A 171 9.70 8.03 3.35
CA PRO A 171 10.02 8.15 1.93
C PRO A 171 9.62 9.52 1.34
N VAL A 172 8.42 10.00 1.69
CA VAL A 172 7.94 11.30 1.19
C VAL A 172 8.84 12.43 1.66
N ALA A 173 9.18 12.48 2.95
CA ALA A 173 10.11 13.46 3.49
C ALA A 173 11.48 13.36 2.83
N THR A 174 11.97 12.15 2.59
CA THR A 174 13.26 11.91 1.94
C THR A 174 13.26 12.42 0.49
N ILE A 175 12.22 12.14 -0.28
CA ILE A 175 12.09 12.61 -1.67
C ILE A 175 12.07 14.14 -1.70
N LEU A 176 11.27 14.78 -0.85
CA LEU A 176 11.19 16.24 -0.77
C LEU A 176 12.49 16.93 -0.34
N LEU A 177 13.32 16.22 0.43
CA LEU A 177 14.65 16.71 0.84
C LEU A 177 15.69 16.62 -0.27
N VAL A 178 15.54 15.66 -1.16
CA VAL A 178 16.57 15.30 -2.14
C VAL A 178 16.24 15.83 -3.53
N LEU A 179 14.97 15.85 -3.93
CA LEU A 179 14.54 16.27 -5.25
C LEU A 179 13.82 17.63 -5.20
N PRO A 180 14.05 18.51 -6.18
CA PRO A 180 13.27 19.73 -6.32
C PRO A 180 11.81 19.37 -6.68
N PRO A 181 10.83 20.14 -6.18
CA PRO A 181 9.41 19.88 -6.46
C PRO A 181 9.04 19.84 -7.95
N SER A 182 9.83 20.53 -8.79
CA SER A 182 9.64 20.52 -10.26
C SER A 182 9.90 19.16 -10.91
N ASP A 183 10.73 18.33 -10.28
CA ASP A 183 11.14 17.04 -10.81
C ASP A 183 10.30 15.88 -10.23
N ILE A 184 9.38 16.23 -9.32
CA ILE A 184 8.45 15.27 -8.74
C ILE A 184 7.19 15.26 -9.61
N ASP A 185 7.20 14.44 -10.65
CA ASP A 185 6.00 14.14 -11.39
C ASP A 185 5.04 13.32 -10.54
N GLY A 186 3.75 13.57 -10.72
CA GLY A 186 2.70 12.87 -9.99
C GLY A 186 2.70 11.35 -10.22
N VAL A 187 1.56 10.72 -10.01
CA VAL A 187 1.40 9.24 -10.09
C VAL A 187 1.90 8.64 -11.40
N SER A 188 1.91 9.40 -12.49
CA SER A 188 2.42 8.98 -13.80
C SER A 188 3.94 8.84 -13.88
N GLY A 189 4.69 9.51 -13.02
CA GLY A 189 6.16 9.38 -12.96
C GLY A 189 6.66 8.17 -12.19
N LEU A 190 5.77 7.40 -11.56
CA LEU A 190 6.07 6.18 -10.82
C LEU A 190 5.81 4.90 -11.64
N LEU A 191 5.28 5.01 -12.83
CA LEU A 191 5.01 3.92 -13.77
C LEU A 191 5.97 3.99 -14.94
#